data_7df9bcf650161261b7a227ab4848e97e
#
_entry.id   7df9bcf650161261b7a227ab4848e97e
#
_cell.length_a   1.000
_cell.length_b   1.000
_cell.length_c   1.000
_cell.angle_alpha   90.00
_cell.angle_beta   90.00
_cell.angle_gamma   90.00
#
_symmetry.space_group_name_H-M   'P 1'
#
loop_
_entity.id
_entity.type
_entity.pdbx_description
1 polymer ?
#
loop_
_entity_poly.entity_id
_entity_poly.type
_entity_poly.pdbx_seq_one_letter_code
_entity_poly.pdbx_strand_id
1 'polypeptide(L)'
;MKRKSILFVSGILFILLLAWLSLNLLNNKGKSDLELIEFSIEDTTNITKIIITDPSSLSISLENKNGLWTEANGDCISQQNVGFILDAAKNIEFKGYLPKNSITKFTELMASQHTKVEFFVDGEWEKTWYIGPSAQDHYGQIMLLETKSDGKSIQPVMMRIKGLKGIIEPRFFADKRKWMCTNIFALGIEEIKNVNVEFFDDPNRSFSVKNNAYNFTVKQGKNLLPFVDTSNIYRYLQAYKKIHFDKPNYELSKNQCDSLKKSSPFCKLTLQQSNGSSTLLKLYRITAKEEERNEFGEMVNMDMNNFWCILPNGQLVKCQYFVFNPLLLGHVYFPAMDLKKNQATN
;
A
#
# COMPACT_ATOMS: atom_id res chain seq x y z
N MET A 1 13.87 -24.23 -74.47
CA MET A 1 13.55 -24.97 -73.25
C MET A 1 13.58 -24.12 -72.00
N LYS A 2 14.40 -23.12 -71.83
CA LYS A 2 14.53 -22.33 -70.53
C LYS A 2 13.29 -21.52 -70.11
N ARG A 3 12.50 -20.97 -71.06
CA ARG A 3 11.28 -20.16 -70.63
C ARG A 3 10.15 -20.96 -70.06
N LYS A 4 9.90 -22.19 -70.48
CA LYS A 4 8.86 -23.07 -69.92
C LYS A 4 9.18 -23.55 -68.51
N SER A 5 10.47 -23.80 -68.22
CA SER A 5 10.94 -24.18 -66.89
C SER A 5 10.82 -23.01 -65.88
N ILE A 6 11.04 -21.77 -66.32
CA ILE A 6 10.88 -20.59 -65.42
C ILE A 6 9.44 -20.36 -65.08
N LEU A 7 8.50 -20.50 -66.00
CA LEU A 7 7.06 -20.41 -65.80
C LEU A 7 6.54 -21.52 -64.83
N PHE A 8 7.09 -22.72 -64.96
CA PHE A 8 6.74 -23.82 -64.09
C PHE A 8 7.21 -23.63 -62.63
N VAL A 9 8.44 -23.15 -62.46
CA VAL A 9 9.01 -22.83 -61.13
C VAL A 9 8.31 -21.64 -60.49
N SER A 10 7.95 -20.58 -61.24
CA SER A 10 7.20 -19.45 -60.72
C SER A 10 5.78 -19.82 -60.29
N GLY A 11 5.13 -20.78 -61.01
CA GLY A 11 3.84 -21.32 -60.65
C GLY A 11 3.85 -22.12 -59.31
N ILE A 12 4.89 -22.93 -59.12
CA ILE A 12 5.09 -23.68 -57.87
C ILE A 12 5.34 -22.73 -56.69
N LEU A 13 6.19 -21.71 -56.89
CA LEU A 13 6.45 -20.69 -55.86
C LEU A 13 5.19 -19.91 -55.48
N PHE A 14 4.35 -19.57 -56.45
CA PHE A 14 3.08 -18.89 -56.22
C PHE A 14 2.08 -19.78 -55.47
N ILE A 15 2.00 -21.08 -55.78
CA ILE A 15 1.16 -22.04 -55.04
C ILE A 15 1.66 -22.22 -53.62
N LEU A 16 2.96 -22.29 -53.37
CA LEU A 16 3.54 -22.37 -52.06
C LEU A 16 3.30 -21.10 -51.23
N LEU A 17 3.35 -19.93 -51.85
CA LEU A 17 3.03 -18.66 -51.24
C LEU A 17 1.56 -18.59 -50.84
N LEU A 18 0.66 -19.03 -51.73
CA LEU A 18 -0.77 -19.09 -51.43
C LEU A 18 -1.09 -20.11 -50.30
N ALA A 19 -0.44 -21.27 -50.33
CA ALA A 19 -0.55 -22.27 -49.31
C ALA A 19 -0.04 -21.74 -47.92
N TRP A 20 1.09 -21.05 -47.92
CA TRP A 20 1.62 -20.40 -46.71
C TRP A 20 0.70 -19.29 -46.20
N LEU A 21 0.16 -18.44 -47.08
CA LEU A 21 -0.82 -17.42 -46.75
C LEU A 21 -2.13 -18.03 -46.21
N SER A 22 -2.62 -19.11 -46.83
CA SER A 22 -3.84 -19.79 -46.35
C SER A 22 -3.62 -20.47 -45.02
N LEU A 23 -2.46 -21.09 -44.78
CA LEU A 23 -2.12 -21.68 -43.46
C LEU A 23 -1.96 -20.61 -42.40
N ASN A 24 -1.39 -19.47 -42.73
CA ASN A 24 -1.28 -18.33 -41.79
C ASN A 24 -2.66 -17.72 -41.46
N LEU A 25 -3.54 -17.59 -42.45
CA LEU A 25 -4.91 -17.13 -42.30
C LEU A 25 -5.79 -18.13 -41.49
N LEU A 26 -5.57 -19.44 -41.73
CA LEU A 26 -6.26 -20.50 -40.97
C LEU A 26 -5.73 -20.58 -39.54
N ASN A 27 -4.43 -20.47 -39.31
CA ASN A 27 -3.86 -20.41 -37.97
C ASN A 27 -4.34 -19.15 -37.20
N ASN A 28 -4.51 -18.03 -37.86
CA ASN A 28 -5.05 -16.81 -37.22
C ASN A 28 -6.57 -16.83 -37.05
N LYS A 29 -7.30 -17.61 -37.87
CA LYS A 29 -8.75 -17.80 -37.67
C LYS A 29 -9.14 -18.87 -36.65
N GLY A 30 -8.19 -19.66 -36.17
CA GLY A 30 -8.42 -20.77 -35.26
C GLY A 30 -7.98 -20.55 -33.82
N LYS A 31 -7.43 -19.39 -33.50
CA LYS A 31 -7.23 -19.01 -32.09
C LYS A 31 -8.58 -18.65 -31.52
N SER A 32 -9.18 -19.63 -30.87
CA SER A 32 -10.52 -19.51 -30.33
C SER A 32 -10.52 -18.49 -29.18
N ASP A 33 -11.67 -17.84 -28.97
CA ASP A 33 -11.91 -16.95 -27.82
C ASP A 33 -11.58 -17.60 -26.46
N LEU A 34 -11.42 -18.92 -26.40
CA LEU A 34 -11.01 -19.71 -25.24
C LEU A 34 -9.61 -19.37 -24.73
N GLU A 35 -8.66 -19.04 -25.59
CA GLU A 35 -7.28 -18.64 -25.18
C GLU A 35 -7.26 -17.25 -24.53
N LEU A 36 -8.21 -16.41 -24.87
CA LEU A 36 -8.35 -15.06 -24.33
C LEU A 36 -9.07 -15.00 -22.98
N ILE A 37 -9.44 -16.12 -22.40
CA ILE A 37 -9.99 -16.25 -21.06
C ILE A 37 -8.96 -16.73 -20.04
N GLU A 38 -7.74 -17.06 -20.46
CA GLU A 38 -6.62 -17.52 -19.64
C GLU A 38 -5.94 -16.35 -18.91
N PHE A 39 -6.68 -15.70 -18.00
CA PHE A 39 -6.17 -14.59 -17.20
C PHE A 39 -5.17 -15.04 -16.13
N SER A 40 -5.29 -16.26 -15.62
CA SER A 40 -4.51 -16.76 -14.50
C SER A 40 -3.01 -16.80 -14.80
N ILE A 41 -2.22 -16.63 -13.73
CA ILE A 41 -0.78 -16.86 -13.71
C ILE A 41 -0.55 -17.94 -12.65
N GLU A 42 -0.27 -19.18 -13.09
CA GLU A 42 -0.20 -20.35 -12.22
C GLU A 42 0.90 -20.21 -11.17
N ASP A 43 2.10 -19.81 -11.61
CA ASP A 43 3.23 -19.57 -10.72
C ASP A 43 3.46 -18.06 -10.49
N THR A 44 2.86 -17.54 -9.44
CA THR A 44 3.00 -16.14 -9.06
C THR A 44 4.34 -15.81 -8.39
N THR A 45 5.17 -16.82 -8.06
CA THR A 45 6.49 -16.59 -7.45
C THR A 45 7.47 -15.98 -8.44
N ASN A 46 7.27 -16.23 -9.75
CA ASN A 46 8.08 -15.71 -10.84
C ASN A 46 7.64 -14.31 -11.30
N ILE A 47 6.57 -13.75 -10.72
CA ILE A 47 6.18 -12.36 -11.02
C ILE A 47 7.23 -11.43 -10.41
N THR A 48 7.92 -10.69 -11.28
CA THR A 48 9.00 -9.78 -10.89
C THR A 48 8.55 -8.32 -10.80
N LYS A 49 7.47 -7.96 -11.54
CA LYS A 49 6.95 -6.60 -11.59
C LYS A 49 5.46 -6.57 -11.91
N ILE A 50 4.76 -5.62 -11.30
CA ILE A 50 3.34 -5.33 -11.57
C ILE A 50 3.21 -3.83 -11.76
N ILE A 51 2.60 -3.39 -12.86
CA ILE A 51 2.26 -1.97 -13.09
C ILE A 51 0.74 -1.84 -13.07
N ILE A 52 0.25 -0.92 -12.27
CA ILE A 52 -1.18 -0.61 -12.17
C ILE A 52 -1.39 0.83 -12.60
N THR A 53 -2.25 1.04 -13.59
CA THR A 53 -2.64 2.36 -14.09
C THR A 53 -4.15 2.50 -13.99
N ASP A 54 -4.62 3.52 -13.30
CA ASP A 54 -6.04 3.80 -13.12
C ASP A 54 -6.64 4.62 -14.29
N PRO A 55 -7.97 4.79 -14.35
CA PRO A 55 -8.61 5.57 -15.40
C PRO A 55 -8.19 7.05 -15.46
N SER A 56 -7.62 7.61 -14.39
CA SER A 56 -7.09 8.97 -14.35
C SER A 56 -5.64 9.07 -14.81
N SER A 57 -5.07 7.98 -15.33
CA SER A 57 -3.67 7.85 -15.75
C SER A 57 -2.64 7.94 -14.60
N LEU A 58 -3.09 7.82 -13.36
CA LEU A 58 -2.17 7.58 -12.24
C LEU A 58 -1.60 6.16 -12.37
N SER A 59 -0.29 6.02 -12.17
CA SER A 59 0.38 4.72 -12.28
C SER A 59 1.29 4.45 -11.10
N ILE A 60 1.35 3.19 -10.70
CA ILE A 60 2.32 2.69 -9.71
C ILE A 60 3.02 1.45 -10.26
N SER A 61 4.31 1.34 -10.01
CA SER A 61 5.12 0.17 -10.35
C SER A 61 5.58 -0.52 -9.08
N LEU A 62 5.22 -1.79 -8.93
CA LEU A 62 5.59 -2.67 -7.83
C LEU A 62 6.65 -3.65 -8.33
N GLU A 63 7.78 -3.75 -7.66
CA GLU A 63 8.91 -4.60 -8.05
C GLU A 63 9.26 -5.60 -6.96
N ASN A 64 9.45 -6.85 -7.35
CA ASN A 64 9.91 -7.92 -6.47
C ASN A 64 11.44 -8.00 -6.51
N LYS A 65 12.08 -7.83 -5.36
CA LYS A 65 13.53 -8.02 -5.19
C LYS A 65 13.76 -9.10 -4.15
N ASN A 66 14.10 -10.30 -4.59
CA ASN A 66 14.38 -11.44 -3.71
C ASN A 66 13.24 -11.79 -2.73
N GLY A 67 11.99 -11.75 -3.20
CA GLY A 67 10.82 -12.05 -2.39
C GLY A 67 10.25 -10.87 -1.60
N LEU A 68 10.93 -9.73 -1.58
CA LEU A 68 10.43 -8.50 -0.98
C LEU A 68 9.92 -7.54 -2.07
N TRP A 69 8.67 -7.15 -1.98
CA TRP A 69 8.07 -6.19 -2.89
C TRP A 69 8.32 -4.77 -2.42
N THR A 70 8.71 -3.91 -3.35
CA THR A 70 8.91 -2.47 -3.15
C THR A 70 8.24 -1.69 -4.26
N GLU A 71 8.00 -0.40 -4.06
CA GLU A 71 7.72 0.49 -5.18
C GLU A 71 9.01 0.71 -5.99
N ALA A 72 8.90 1.06 -7.27
CA ALA A 72 10.06 1.20 -8.19
C ALA A 72 11.18 2.08 -7.64
N ASN A 73 10.86 3.11 -6.84
CA ASN A 73 11.85 3.97 -6.19
C ASN A 73 12.49 3.34 -4.93
N GLY A 74 12.11 2.11 -4.58
CA GLY A 74 12.59 1.41 -3.39
C GLY A 74 11.80 1.71 -2.12
N ASP A 75 10.71 2.49 -2.20
CA ASP A 75 9.84 2.75 -1.05
C ASP A 75 9.17 1.45 -0.56
N CYS A 76 9.08 1.29 0.74
CA CYS A 76 8.40 0.17 1.37
C CYS A 76 6.90 0.18 1.04
N ILE A 77 6.36 -0.98 0.68
CA ILE A 77 4.94 -1.17 0.41
C ILE A 77 4.34 -2.31 1.24
N SER A 78 3.01 -2.30 1.36
CA SER A 78 2.26 -3.35 2.05
C SER A 78 2.39 -4.69 1.32
N GLN A 79 3.13 -5.62 1.91
CA GLN A 79 3.25 -6.99 1.38
C GLN A 79 1.90 -7.71 1.36
N GLN A 80 1.00 -7.38 2.30
CA GLN A 80 -0.34 -7.93 2.34
C GLN A 80 -1.17 -7.52 1.11
N ASN A 81 -1.10 -6.25 0.70
CA ASN A 81 -1.82 -5.78 -0.49
C ASN A 81 -1.27 -6.43 -1.76
N VAL A 82 0.05 -6.62 -1.85
CA VAL A 82 0.66 -7.39 -2.95
C VAL A 82 0.17 -8.83 -2.91
N GLY A 83 0.12 -9.46 -1.75
CA GLY A 83 -0.42 -10.82 -1.58
C GLY A 83 -1.84 -10.96 -2.13
N PHE A 84 -2.72 -9.96 -1.93
CA PHE A 84 -4.06 -9.96 -2.51
C PHE A 84 -4.08 -9.89 -4.04
N ILE A 85 -3.11 -9.20 -4.66
CA ILE A 85 -2.97 -9.19 -6.12
C ILE A 85 -2.46 -10.53 -6.63
N LEU A 86 -1.43 -11.09 -6.00
CA LEU A 86 -0.86 -12.39 -6.39
C LEU A 86 -1.89 -13.52 -6.22
N ASP A 87 -2.69 -13.48 -5.14
CA ASP A 87 -3.80 -14.41 -4.94
C ASP A 87 -4.86 -14.25 -6.06
N ALA A 88 -5.21 -13.03 -6.41
CA ALA A 88 -6.12 -12.77 -7.52
C ALA A 88 -5.54 -13.26 -8.85
N ALA A 89 -4.25 -13.03 -9.11
CA ALA A 89 -3.58 -13.48 -10.33
C ALA A 89 -3.58 -15.01 -10.48
N LYS A 90 -3.41 -15.72 -9.36
CA LYS A 90 -3.43 -17.19 -9.34
C LYS A 90 -4.83 -17.77 -9.47
N ASN A 91 -5.81 -17.19 -8.77
CA ASN A 91 -7.13 -17.80 -8.58
C ASN A 91 -8.23 -17.18 -9.45
N ILE A 92 -7.88 -16.29 -10.40
CA ILE A 92 -8.86 -15.76 -11.33
C ILE A 92 -9.34 -16.87 -12.28
N GLU A 93 -10.65 -16.93 -12.50
CA GLU A 93 -11.27 -17.93 -13.39
C GLU A 93 -12.36 -17.28 -14.24
N PHE A 94 -12.60 -17.89 -15.39
CA PHE A 94 -13.66 -17.49 -16.29
C PHE A 94 -15.03 -17.75 -15.65
N LYS A 95 -15.87 -16.71 -15.62
CA LYS A 95 -17.25 -16.81 -15.11
C LYS A 95 -18.27 -17.01 -16.22
N GLY A 96 -18.05 -16.37 -17.37
CA GLY A 96 -18.97 -16.46 -18.51
C GLY A 96 -18.82 -15.33 -19.51
N TYR A 97 -19.51 -15.48 -20.62
CA TYR A 97 -19.58 -14.44 -21.66
C TYR A 97 -20.64 -13.39 -21.33
N LEU A 98 -20.44 -12.19 -21.84
CA LEU A 98 -21.45 -11.14 -21.78
C LEU A 98 -22.63 -11.47 -22.73
N PRO A 99 -23.87 -11.07 -22.39
CA PRO A 99 -24.98 -11.11 -23.32
C PRO A 99 -24.65 -10.28 -24.58
N LYS A 100 -25.00 -10.82 -25.77
CA LYS A 100 -24.64 -10.16 -27.06
C LYS A 100 -25.06 -8.70 -27.17
N ASN A 101 -26.22 -8.34 -26.62
CA ASN A 101 -26.73 -6.98 -26.59
C ASN A 101 -25.97 -6.02 -25.66
N SER A 102 -25.12 -6.56 -24.80
CA SER A 102 -24.36 -5.77 -23.82
C SER A 102 -22.89 -5.58 -24.21
N ILE A 103 -22.37 -6.37 -25.17
CA ILE A 103 -20.95 -6.37 -25.55
C ILE A 103 -20.49 -4.98 -25.98
N THR A 104 -21.18 -4.36 -26.93
CA THR A 104 -20.83 -3.02 -27.47
C THR A 104 -20.76 -2.00 -26.34
N LYS A 105 -21.79 -1.94 -25.49
CA LYS A 105 -21.83 -1.02 -24.35
C LYS A 105 -20.64 -1.17 -23.43
N PHE A 106 -20.30 -2.40 -23.06
CA PHE A 106 -19.19 -2.63 -22.13
C PHE A 106 -17.82 -2.43 -22.80
N THR A 107 -17.70 -2.73 -24.11
CA THR A 107 -16.47 -2.45 -24.86
C THR A 107 -16.20 -0.93 -24.91
N GLU A 108 -17.22 -0.12 -25.20
CA GLU A 108 -17.13 1.34 -25.20
C GLU A 108 -16.81 1.90 -23.80
N LEU A 109 -17.47 1.38 -22.77
CA LEU A 109 -17.22 1.79 -21.39
C LEU A 109 -15.79 1.48 -20.97
N MET A 110 -15.30 0.29 -21.31
CA MET A 110 -13.93 -0.12 -20.99
C MET A 110 -12.88 0.63 -21.80
N ALA A 111 -13.21 1.17 -22.97
CA ALA A 111 -12.29 2.00 -23.73
C ALA A 111 -11.90 3.29 -22.96
N SER A 112 -12.82 3.82 -22.14
CA SER A 112 -12.62 5.06 -21.39
C SER A 112 -12.42 4.86 -19.88
N GLN A 113 -12.90 3.78 -19.32
CA GLN A 113 -12.93 3.55 -17.86
C GLN A 113 -12.48 2.13 -17.53
N HIS A 114 -11.17 1.93 -17.39
CA HIS A 114 -10.61 0.66 -16.94
C HIS A 114 -9.37 0.91 -16.09
N THR A 115 -9.09 -0.02 -15.20
CA THR A 115 -7.79 -0.13 -14.54
C THR A 115 -6.94 -1.10 -15.34
N LYS A 116 -5.79 -0.65 -15.82
CA LYS A 116 -4.81 -1.46 -16.56
C LYS A 116 -3.83 -2.07 -15.57
N VAL A 117 -3.64 -3.39 -15.63
CA VAL A 117 -2.68 -4.12 -14.79
C VAL A 117 -1.76 -4.95 -15.67
N GLU A 118 -0.48 -4.63 -15.66
CA GLU A 118 0.55 -5.31 -16.45
C GLU A 118 1.38 -6.21 -15.54
N PHE A 119 1.47 -7.49 -15.89
CA PHE A 119 2.27 -8.48 -15.17
C PHE A 119 3.53 -8.81 -15.94
N PHE A 120 4.65 -8.80 -15.24
CA PHE A 120 5.96 -9.18 -15.76
C PHE A 120 6.43 -10.44 -15.02
N VAL A 121 6.72 -11.48 -15.76
CA VAL A 121 7.22 -12.77 -15.28
C VAL A 121 8.66 -12.92 -15.75
N ASP A 122 9.57 -13.29 -14.86
CA ASP A 122 11.01 -13.41 -15.14
C ASP A 122 11.63 -12.17 -15.84
N GLY A 123 11.09 -10.99 -15.53
CA GLY A 123 11.54 -9.71 -16.07
C GLY A 123 10.89 -9.31 -17.40
N GLU A 124 10.14 -10.18 -18.06
CA GLU A 124 9.46 -9.90 -19.33
C GLU A 124 7.95 -9.70 -19.12
N TRP A 125 7.37 -8.79 -19.96
CA TRP A 125 5.92 -8.62 -19.97
C TRP A 125 5.25 -9.92 -20.46
N GLU A 126 4.27 -10.37 -19.67
CA GLU A 126 3.54 -11.61 -19.90
C GLU A 126 2.08 -11.35 -20.31
N LYS A 127 1.36 -10.60 -19.47
CA LYS A 127 -0.08 -10.33 -19.66
C LYS A 127 -0.44 -8.91 -19.21
N THR A 128 -1.50 -8.40 -19.82
CA THR A 128 -2.20 -7.18 -19.33
C THR A 128 -3.66 -7.50 -19.09
N TRP A 129 -4.13 -7.18 -17.90
CA TRP A 129 -5.54 -7.15 -17.57
C TRP A 129 -6.09 -5.74 -17.69
N TYR A 130 -7.18 -5.61 -18.40
CA TYR A 130 -7.99 -4.41 -18.42
C TYR A 130 -9.23 -4.68 -17.58
N ILE A 131 -9.27 -4.12 -16.39
CA ILE A 131 -10.31 -4.34 -15.39
C ILE A 131 -11.36 -3.25 -15.55
N GLY A 132 -12.55 -3.62 -16.02
CA GLY A 132 -13.69 -2.74 -16.23
C GLY A 132 -14.66 -2.74 -15.05
N PRO A 133 -15.95 -2.44 -15.30
CA PRO A 133 -16.98 -2.42 -14.25
C PRO A 133 -17.28 -3.81 -13.68
N SER A 134 -17.93 -3.84 -12.52
CA SER A 134 -18.44 -5.07 -11.92
C SER A 134 -19.54 -5.71 -12.79
N ALA A 135 -19.67 -7.03 -12.70
CA ALA A 135 -20.82 -7.72 -13.26
C ALA A 135 -22.13 -7.29 -12.54
N GLN A 136 -23.26 -7.42 -13.21
CA GLN A 136 -24.57 -6.94 -12.68
C GLN A 136 -24.96 -7.59 -11.35
N ASP A 137 -24.55 -8.82 -11.11
CA ASP A 137 -24.80 -9.54 -9.87
C ASP A 137 -23.77 -9.24 -8.77
N HIS A 138 -22.82 -8.34 -9.03
CA HIS A 138 -21.68 -8.00 -8.16
C HIS A 138 -20.77 -9.19 -7.77
N TYR A 139 -20.89 -10.32 -8.47
CA TYR A 139 -20.05 -11.52 -8.29
C TYR A 139 -19.12 -11.73 -9.48
N GLY A 140 -18.25 -10.78 -9.74
CA GLY A 140 -17.26 -10.80 -10.79
C GLY A 140 -17.03 -9.45 -11.43
N GLN A 141 -16.17 -9.45 -12.42
CA GLN A 141 -15.66 -8.24 -13.07
C GLN A 141 -15.69 -8.44 -14.58
N ILE A 142 -16.03 -7.40 -15.31
CA ILE A 142 -15.92 -7.37 -16.76
C ILE A 142 -14.48 -6.99 -17.11
N MET A 143 -13.80 -7.82 -17.89
CA MET A 143 -12.37 -7.68 -18.14
C MET A 143 -12.01 -8.01 -19.58
N LEU A 144 -10.91 -7.40 -20.06
CA LEU A 144 -10.23 -7.75 -21.30
C LEU A 144 -8.83 -8.27 -20.98
N LEU A 145 -8.37 -9.24 -21.74
CA LEU A 145 -7.02 -9.79 -21.65
C LEU A 145 -6.19 -9.35 -22.84
N GLU A 146 -4.91 -9.10 -22.63
CA GLU A 146 -3.88 -8.97 -23.64
C GLU A 146 -2.71 -9.87 -23.26
N THR A 147 -2.23 -10.67 -24.23
CA THR A 147 -1.08 -11.57 -24.06
C THR A 147 -0.04 -11.32 -25.12
N LYS A 148 1.19 -11.80 -24.89
CA LYS A 148 2.29 -11.71 -25.85
C LYS A 148 2.01 -12.50 -27.13
N SER A 149 1.29 -13.62 -27.04
CA SER A 149 1.01 -14.51 -28.18
C SER A 149 -0.18 -14.06 -29.02
N ASP A 150 -1.23 -13.54 -28.39
CA ASP A 150 -2.53 -13.35 -29.06
C ASP A 150 -2.94 -11.88 -29.19
N GLY A 151 -2.16 -10.97 -28.57
CA GLY A 151 -2.49 -9.57 -28.51
C GLY A 151 -3.67 -9.28 -27.59
N LYS A 152 -4.38 -8.17 -27.85
CA LYS A 152 -5.50 -7.72 -27.03
C LYS A 152 -6.81 -8.35 -27.50
N SER A 153 -7.58 -8.89 -26.56
CA SER A 153 -8.92 -9.40 -26.78
C SER A 153 -9.85 -8.33 -27.36
N ILE A 154 -10.69 -8.71 -28.32
CA ILE A 154 -11.65 -7.80 -28.97
C ILE A 154 -12.91 -7.63 -28.10
N GLN A 155 -13.29 -8.68 -27.37
CA GLN A 155 -14.52 -8.69 -26.57
C GLN A 155 -14.22 -8.90 -25.10
N PRO A 156 -14.89 -8.15 -24.21
CA PRO A 156 -14.78 -8.37 -22.78
C PRO A 156 -15.52 -9.64 -22.35
N VAL A 157 -15.01 -10.24 -21.29
CA VAL A 157 -15.58 -11.42 -20.64
C VAL A 157 -15.83 -11.15 -19.15
N MET A 158 -16.64 -11.96 -18.52
CA MET A 158 -16.83 -11.92 -17.07
C MET A 158 -15.82 -12.85 -16.39
N MET A 159 -15.06 -12.31 -15.46
CA MET A 159 -14.09 -13.03 -14.64
C MET A 159 -14.50 -12.98 -13.17
N ARG A 160 -14.07 -13.96 -12.38
CA ARG A 160 -14.21 -13.98 -10.91
C ARG A 160 -12.98 -14.58 -10.27
N ILE A 161 -12.83 -14.42 -8.98
CA ILE A 161 -11.82 -15.14 -8.20
C ILE A 161 -12.48 -16.38 -7.60
N LYS A 162 -11.86 -17.53 -7.79
CA LYS A 162 -12.32 -18.82 -7.25
C LYS A 162 -12.56 -18.74 -5.74
N GLY A 163 -13.74 -19.17 -5.31
CA GLY A 163 -14.11 -19.17 -3.88
C GLY A 163 -14.48 -17.80 -3.30
N LEU A 164 -14.34 -16.71 -4.04
CA LEU A 164 -14.70 -15.36 -3.59
C LEU A 164 -16.06 -14.93 -4.15
N LYS A 165 -16.91 -14.42 -3.26
CA LYS A 165 -18.15 -13.71 -3.64
C LYS A 165 -17.87 -12.22 -3.58
N GLY A 166 -17.63 -11.57 -4.74
CA GLY A 166 -17.33 -10.13 -4.78
C GLY A 166 -16.68 -9.69 -6.08
N ILE A 167 -16.28 -8.43 -6.08
CA ILE A 167 -15.63 -7.75 -7.20
C ILE A 167 -14.10 -7.82 -7.06
N ILE A 168 -13.42 -7.72 -8.19
CA ILE A 168 -11.95 -7.86 -8.30
C ILE A 168 -11.24 -6.51 -8.14
N GLU A 169 -11.81 -5.46 -8.75
CA GLU A 169 -11.21 -4.13 -8.93
C GLU A 169 -10.64 -3.51 -7.65
N PRO A 170 -11.27 -3.60 -6.44
CA PRO A 170 -10.75 -2.92 -5.26
C PRO A 170 -9.36 -3.35 -4.78
N ARG A 171 -8.78 -4.41 -5.37
CA ARG A 171 -7.40 -4.84 -5.09
C ARG A 171 -6.37 -4.08 -5.91
N PHE A 172 -6.80 -3.45 -7.01
CA PHE A 172 -5.93 -2.85 -8.02
C PHE A 172 -6.08 -1.32 -7.99
N PHE A 173 -5.28 -0.66 -7.19
CA PHE A 173 -5.31 0.80 -7.05
C PHE A 173 -3.93 1.39 -7.39
N ALA A 174 -3.92 2.52 -8.12
CA ALA A 174 -2.71 3.23 -8.50
C ALA A 174 -2.26 4.29 -7.47
N ASP A 175 -3.13 4.63 -6.49
CA ASP A 175 -2.77 5.59 -5.45
C ASP A 175 -1.67 5.04 -4.54
N LYS A 176 -0.46 5.57 -4.70
CA LYS A 176 0.74 5.19 -3.93
C LYS A 176 0.51 5.21 -2.41
N ARG A 177 -0.33 6.11 -1.90
CA ARG A 177 -0.60 6.22 -0.47
C ARG A 177 -1.23 4.96 0.12
N LYS A 178 -2.04 4.25 -0.66
CA LYS A 178 -2.67 2.97 -0.27
C LYS A 178 -1.68 1.82 -0.17
N TRP A 179 -0.50 1.97 -0.79
CA TRP A 179 0.56 0.96 -0.78
C TRP A 179 1.56 1.12 0.35
N MET A 180 1.59 2.27 1.02
CA MET A 180 2.60 2.56 2.04
C MET A 180 2.64 1.51 3.15
N CYS A 181 3.85 1.16 3.58
CA CYS A 181 4.07 0.47 4.85
C CYS A 181 3.58 1.36 5.99
N THR A 182 2.73 0.84 6.85
CA THR A 182 2.23 1.59 8.00
C THR A 182 3.16 1.54 9.20
N ASN A 183 4.16 0.65 9.21
CA ASN A 183 5.10 0.53 10.32
C ASN A 183 5.95 1.79 10.51
N ILE A 184 5.98 2.30 11.73
CA ILE A 184 6.87 3.38 12.17
C ILE A 184 8.03 2.80 12.97
N PHE A 185 7.73 1.91 13.92
CA PHE A 185 8.72 1.18 14.70
C PHE A 185 8.41 -0.32 14.69
N ALA A 186 9.48 -1.10 14.54
CA ALA A 186 9.48 -2.56 14.65
C ALA A 186 10.82 -2.97 15.29
N LEU A 187 11.06 -2.51 16.55
CA LEU A 187 12.36 -2.56 17.21
C LEU A 187 12.35 -3.50 18.41
N GLY A 188 13.42 -4.28 18.55
CA GLY A 188 13.76 -4.96 19.79
C GLY A 188 14.33 -3.97 20.82
N ILE A 189 14.33 -4.37 22.11
CA ILE A 189 14.82 -3.53 23.20
C ILE A 189 16.32 -3.22 23.02
N GLU A 190 17.07 -4.17 22.52
CA GLU A 190 18.52 -4.08 22.25
C GLU A 190 18.85 -3.06 21.15
N GLU A 191 17.90 -2.81 20.27
CA GLU A 191 18.06 -1.83 19.19
C GLU A 191 17.82 -0.39 19.66
N ILE A 192 17.18 -0.20 20.84
CA ILE A 192 16.81 1.10 21.37
C ILE A 192 17.89 1.62 22.32
N LYS A 193 18.55 2.71 21.97
CA LYS A 193 19.58 3.37 22.78
C LYS A 193 19.00 4.48 23.65
N ASN A 194 18.12 5.32 23.08
CA ASN A 194 17.55 6.44 23.79
C ASN A 194 16.18 6.79 23.21
N VAL A 195 15.22 7.08 24.09
CA VAL A 195 13.92 7.62 23.74
C VAL A 195 13.74 8.94 24.47
N ASN A 196 13.30 9.96 23.75
CA ASN A 196 12.95 11.27 24.32
C ASN A 196 11.55 11.66 23.86
N VAL A 197 10.64 11.85 24.82
CA VAL A 197 9.26 12.30 24.61
C VAL A 197 9.13 13.69 25.22
N GLU A 198 8.94 14.69 24.38
CA GLU A 198 8.90 16.10 24.76
C GLU A 198 7.51 16.67 24.45
N PHE A 199 6.77 17.02 25.49
CA PHE A 199 5.46 17.68 25.38
C PHE A 199 5.62 19.19 25.45
N PHE A 200 4.97 19.89 24.53
CA PHE A 200 4.99 21.36 24.46
C PHE A 200 3.74 21.99 25.10
N ASP A 201 2.65 21.25 25.14
CA ASP A 201 1.39 21.67 25.80
C ASP A 201 1.41 21.40 27.32
N ASP A 202 2.15 20.40 27.77
CA ASP A 202 2.34 20.07 29.19
C ASP A 202 3.76 19.52 29.43
N PRO A 203 4.76 20.41 29.64
CA PRO A 203 6.16 20.00 29.82
C PRO A 203 6.42 19.00 30.94
N ASN A 204 5.54 18.93 31.97
CA ASN A 204 5.69 17.97 33.07
C ASN A 204 5.50 16.54 32.64
N ARG A 205 4.84 16.30 31.50
CA ARG A 205 4.69 14.98 30.89
C ARG A 205 5.92 14.52 30.12
N SER A 206 6.89 15.41 29.92
CA SER A 206 8.12 15.11 29.17
C SER A 206 9.04 14.18 29.93
N PHE A 207 9.55 13.18 29.27
CA PHE A 207 10.48 12.22 29.87
C PHE A 207 11.45 11.65 28.82
N SER A 208 12.52 11.03 29.34
CA SER A 208 13.46 10.29 28.48
C SER A 208 13.88 9.00 29.16
N VAL A 209 14.10 7.97 28.32
CA VAL A 209 14.59 6.66 28.73
C VAL A 209 15.88 6.39 27.97
N LYS A 210 16.98 6.16 28.68
CA LYS A 210 18.28 5.81 28.11
C LYS A 210 18.60 4.36 28.44
N ASN A 211 19.00 3.60 27.45
CA ASN A 211 19.47 2.23 27.54
C ASN A 211 20.95 2.17 27.17
N ASN A 212 21.81 1.88 28.14
CA ASN A 212 23.23 1.65 27.94
C ASN A 212 23.54 0.18 28.24
N ALA A 213 23.36 -0.71 27.27
CA ALA A 213 23.58 -2.14 27.46
C ALA A 213 22.83 -2.69 28.69
N TYR A 214 21.53 -2.44 28.76
CA TYR A 214 20.61 -2.79 29.85
C TYR A 214 20.86 -2.04 31.20
N ASN A 215 21.76 -1.05 31.20
CA ASN A 215 21.81 -0.09 32.29
C ASN A 215 20.91 1.09 31.95
N PHE A 216 19.73 1.12 32.57
CA PHE A 216 18.69 2.06 32.26
C PHE A 216 18.71 3.30 33.13
N THR A 217 18.41 4.45 32.54
CA THR A 217 18.13 5.69 33.27
C THR A 217 16.87 6.35 32.73
N VAL A 218 16.03 6.83 33.61
CA VAL A 218 14.81 7.56 33.25
C VAL A 218 14.87 8.97 33.84
N LYS A 219 14.53 9.97 33.02
CA LYS A 219 14.46 11.37 33.44
C LYS A 219 13.10 11.94 33.15
N GLN A 220 12.58 12.79 34.04
CA GLN A 220 11.47 13.71 33.79
C GLN A 220 12.05 15.12 33.59
N GLY A 221 11.96 15.65 32.36
CA GLY A 221 12.66 16.87 32.00
C GLY A 221 14.17 16.73 32.22
N LYS A 222 14.74 17.53 33.13
CA LYS A 222 16.17 17.48 33.50
C LYS A 222 16.43 16.57 34.72
N ASN A 223 15.43 16.18 35.48
CA ASN A 223 15.57 15.49 36.76
C ASN A 223 15.63 13.96 36.52
N LEU A 224 16.63 13.32 37.12
CA LEU A 224 16.71 11.85 37.16
C LEU A 224 15.64 11.32 38.10
N LEU A 225 14.87 10.34 37.66
CA LEU A 225 13.87 9.68 38.51
C LEU A 225 14.59 8.70 39.46
N PRO A 226 14.40 8.82 40.79
CA PRO A 226 14.86 7.81 41.72
C PRO A 226 14.00 6.56 41.61
N PHE A 227 14.56 5.41 41.79
CA PHE A 227 13.83 4.13 41.91
C PHE A 227 12.87 3.83 40.75
N VAL A 228 13.41 3.55 39.59
CA VAL A 228 12.63 3.07 38.47
C VAL A 228 12.69 1.55 38.41
N ASP A 229 11.54 0.90 38.43
CA ASP A 229 11.45 -0.57 38.28
C ASP A 229 11.89 -0.96 36.86
N THR A 230 12.89 -1.81 36.79
CA THR A 230 13.44 -2.33 35.53
C THR A 230 12.35 -3.04 34.70
N SER A 231 11.44 -3.75 35.34
CA SER A 231 10.31 -4.42 34.67
C SER A 231 9.42 -3.43 33.91
N ASN A 232 9.19 -2.25 34.48
CA ASN A 232 8.41 -1.19 33.83
C ASN A 232 9.15 -0.58 32.65
N ILE A 233 10.48 -0.47 32.73
CA ILE A 233 11.30 -0.01 31.59
C ILE A 233 11.21 -1.03 30.45
N TYR A 234 11.33 -2.32 30.73
CA TYR A 234 11.17 -3.37 29.72
C TYR A 234 9.78 -3.30 29.07
N ARG A 235 8.72 -3.17 29.85
CA ARG A 235 7.34 -3.03 29.34
C ARG A 235 7.19 -1.80 28.45
N TYR A 236 7.77 -0.67 28.82
CA TYR A 236 7.76 0.55 28.03
C TYR A 236 8.51 0.36 26.70
N LEU A 237 9.73 -0.18 26.73
CA LEU A 237 10.54 -0.38 25.52
C LEU A 237 9.96 -1.44 24.59
N GLN A 238 9.28 -2.46 25.12
CA GLN A 238 8.57 -3.44 24.31
C GLN A 238 7.43 -2.84 23.46
N ALA A 239 6.87 -1.70 23.85
CA ALA A 239 5.85 -1.02 23.06
C ALA A 239 6.36 -0.61 21.66
N TYR A 240 7.68 -0.45 21.48
CA TYR A 240 8.28 -0.11 20.20
C TYR A 240 8.39 -1.27 19.19
N LYS A 241 8.02 -2.49 19.61
CA LYS A 241 8.08 -3.68 18.76
C LYS A 241 7.10 -3.61 17.58
N LYS A 242 5.96 -2.90 17.73
CA LYS A 242 4.94 -2.82 16.68
C LYS A 242 4.16 -1.51 16.79
N ILE A 243 4.71 -0.44 16.24
CA ILE A 243 4.04 0.86 16.14
C ILE A 243 3.79 1.18 14.68
N HIS A 244 2.56 1.51 14.36
CA HIS A 244 2.11 1.83 13.01
C HIS A 244 1.18 3.05 13.02
N PHE A 245 1.11 3.74 11.89
CA PHE A 245 0.07 4.75 11.67
C PHE A 245 -1.21 4.10 11.13
N ASP A 246 -2.34 4.77 11.28
CA ASP A 246 -3.65 4.31 10.80
C ASP A 246 -3.74 4.43 9.28
N LYS A 247 -3.54 5.63 8.77
CA LYS A 247 -3.65 5.92 7.33
C LYS A 247 -2.81 7.14 6.92
N PRO A 248 -2.42 7.22 5.62
CA PRO A 248 -1.83 8.43 5.06
C PRO A 248 -2.81 9.60 5.10
N ASN A 249 -2.31 10.80 4.87
CA ASN A 249 -3.15 11.98 4.76
C ASN A 249 -4.02 11.93 3.48
N TYR A 250 -5.34 11.84 3.67
CA TYR A 250 -6.36 12.03 2.63
C TYR A 250 -7.23 13.26 2.85
N GLU A 251 -7.08 13.95 3.99
CA GLU A 251 -8.01 14.96 4.48
C GLU A 251 -7.49 16.38 4.27
N LEU A 252 -6.18 16.61 4.44
CA LEU A 252 -5.57 17.92 4.35
C LEU A 252 -4.96 18.18 2.98
N SER A 253 -5.26 19.36 2.40
CA SER A 253 -4.61 19.86 1.20
C SER A 253 -3.13 20.17 1.46
N LYS A 254 -2.36 20.38 0.38
CA LYS A 254 -0.94 20.72 0.47
C LYS A 254 -0.70 21.97 1.34
N ASN A 255 -1.49 23.03 1.13
CA ASN A 255 -1.35 24.28 1.89
C ASN A 255 -1.64 24.08 3.38
N GLN A 256 -2.65 23.28 3.73
CA GLN A 256 -2.95 22.92 5.12
C GLN A 256 -1.83 22.07 5.75
N CYS A 257 -1.27 21.12 5.02
CA CYS A 257 -0.10 20.37 5.47
C CYS A 257 1.10 21.28 5.74
N ASP A 258 1.38 22.22 4.85
CA ASP A 258 2.50 23.15 5.00
C ASP A 258 2.28 24.12 6.18
N SER A 259 1.03 24.54 6.41
CA SER A 259 0.66 25.32 7.60
C SER A 259 0.84 24.52 8.88
N LEU A 260 0.40 23.27 8.91
CA LEU A 260 0.56 22.39 10.06
C LEU A 260 2.04 22.16 10.39
N LYS A 261 2.88 21.94 9.38
CA LYS A 261 4.35 21.76 9.56
C LYS A 261 5.04 22.96 10.19
N LYS A 262 4.49 24.17 10.00
CA LYS A 262 5.00 25.42 10.60
C LYS A 262 4.48 25.66 12.01
N SER A 263 3.40 25.02 12.42
CA SER A 263 2.85 25.15 13.78
C SER A 263 3.68 24.34 14.80
N SER A 264 3.47 24.64 16.07
CA SER A 264 4.10 23.88 17.15
C SER A 264 3.41 22.54 17.34
N PRO A 265 4.13 21.40 17.35
CA PRO A 265 3.56 20.12 17.70
C PRO A 265 3.17 20.09 19.19
N PHE A 266 2.19 19.27 19.58
CA PHE A 266 1.93 19.07 21.00
C PHE A 266 2.97 18.16 21.64
N CYS A 267 3.59 17.28 20.83
CA CYS A 267 4.62 16.34 21.30
C CYS A 267 5.64 16.07 20.20
N LYS A 268 6.91 15.93 20.60
CA LYS A 268 7.98 15.35 19.78
C LYS A 268 8.45 14.05 20.42
N LEU A 269 8.54 12.99 19.62
CA LEU A 269 9.13 11.73 20.01
C LEU A 269 10.41 11.52 19.20
N THR A 270 11.54 11.45 19.89
CA THR A 270 12.84 11.16 19.28
C THR A 270 13.33 9.82 19.78
N LEU A 271 13.62 8.90 18.87
CA LEU A 271 14.20 7.59 19.18
C LEU A 271 15.57 7.49 18.53
N GLN A 272 16.58 7.15 19.32
CA GLN A 272 17.93 6.83 18.87
C GLN A 272 18.14 5.32 18.96
N GLN A 273 18.59 4.71 17.88
CA GLN A 273 18.91 3.28 17.84
C GLN A 273 20.39 3.04 18.20
N SER A 274 20.69 1.81 18.57
CA SER A 274 22.07 1.37 18.90
C SER A 274 23.02 1.45 17.71
N ASN A 275 22.49 1.34 16.47
CA ASN A 275 23.25 1.47 15.22
C ASN A 275 23.58 2.95 14.86
N GLY A 276 23.13 3.92 15.67
CA GLY A 276 23.34 5.34 15.45
C GLY A 276 22.23 6.05 14.67
N SER A 277 21.27 5.32 14.09
CA SER A 277 20.13 5.94 13.41
C SER A 277 19.21 6.68 14.40
N SER A 278 18.53 7.71 13.92
CA SER A 278 17.62 8.51 14.73
C SER A 278 16.31 8.76 13.99
N THR A 279 15.20 8.56 14.67
CA THR A 279 13.85 8.80 14.18
C THR A 279 13.21 9.92 15.00
N LEU A 280 12.76 10.98 14.32
CA LEU A 280 12.02 12.09 14.93
C LEU A 280 10.58 12.09 14.39
N LEU A 281 9.62 12.00 15.28
CA LEU A 281 8.20 12.17 15.01
C LEU A 281 7.70 13.48 15.61
N LYS A 282 6.92 14.25 14.86
CA LYS A 282 6.24 15.46 15.34
C LYS A 282 4.73 15.20 15.33
N LEU A 283 4.11 15.34 16.50
CA LEU A 283 2.71 14.98 16.73
C LEU A 283 1.86 16.24 16.87
N TYR A 284 0.75 16.33 16.13
CA TYR A 284 -0.14 17.49 16.10
C TYR A 284 -1.57 17.05 16.41
N ARG A 285 -2.27 17.83 17.23
CA ARG A 285 -3.66 17.57 17.54
C ARG A 285 -4.54 17.79 16.33
N ILE A 286 -5.64 17.06 16.27
CA ILE A 286 -6.73 17.26 15.29
C ILE A 286 -7.85 17.98 16.02
N THR A 287 -8.40 19.02 15.41
CA THR A 287 -9.63 19.64 15.91
C THR A 287 -10.79 18.68 15.70
N ALA A 288 -11.61 18.49 16.74
CA ALA A 288 -12.81 17.67 16.62
C ALA A 288 -13.77 18.22 15.56
N LYS A 289 -14.40 17.33 14.80
CA LYS A 289 -15.41 17.73 13.79
C LYS A 289 -16.77 18.00 14.43
N GLU A 290 -17.02 17.34 15.54
CA GLU A 290 -18.21 17.44 16.37
C GLU A 290 -17.78 17.66 17.82
N GLU A 291 -18.72 18.05 18.67
CA GLU A 291 -18.47 18.19 20.10
C GLU A 291 -18.11 16.83 20.70
N GLU A 292 -16.87 16.69 21.15
CA GLU A 292 -16.39 15.50 21.83
C GLU A 292 -16.30 15.75 23.35
N ARG A 293 -16.45 14.70 24.14
CA ARG A 293 -16.25 14.73 25.59
C ARG A 293 -15.07 13.87 25.97
N ASN A 294 -14.27 14.36 26.91
CA ASN A 294 -13.19 13.56 27.50
C ASN A 294 -13.77 12.53 28.49
N GLU A 295 -12.91 11.71 29.08
CA GLU A 295 -13.26 10.70 30.09
C GLU A 295 -13.94 11.28 31.36
N PHE A 296 -13.80 12.57 31.61
CA PHE A 296 -14.44 13.29 32.71
C PHE A 296 -15.77 13.95 32.31
N GLY A 297 -16.21 13.77 31.05
CA GLY A 297 -17.44 14.37 30.53
C GLY A 297 -17.31 15.85 30.12
N GLU A 298 -16.11 16.42 30.16
CA GLU A 298 -15.85 17.80 29.77
C GLU A 298 -15.80 17.91 28.23
N MET A 299 -16.37 19.00 27.70
CA MET A 299 -16.33 19.30 26.28
C MET A 299 -14.90 19.61 25.84
N VAL A 300 -14.44 18.92 24.80
CA VAL A 300 -13.12 19.12 24.22
C VAL A 300 -13.21 19.41 22.73
N ASN A 301 -12.45 20.39 22.28
CA ASN A 301 -12.39 20.78 20.87
C ASN A 301 -11.22 20.07 20.15
N MET A 302 -11.04 18.78 20.44
CA MET A 302 -10.01 17.97 19.79
C MET A 302 -10.45 16.53 19.63
N ASP A 303 -10.02 15.89 18.55
CA ASP A 303 -10.24 14.48 18.30
C ASP A 303 -9.52 13.65 19.40
N MET A 304 -10.29 12.91 20.17
CA MET A 304 -9.76 12.10 21.28
C MET A 304 -9.20 10.76 20.82
N ASN A 305 -9.45 10.37 19.58
CA ASN A 305 -9.02 9.09 19.02
C ASN A 305 -7.79 9.21 18.13
N ASN A 306 -7.64 10.35 17.41
CA ASN A 306 -6.64 10.49 16.38
C ASN A 306 -5.82 11.78 16.52
N PHE A 307 -4.63 11.76 15.91
CA PHE A 307 -3.76 12.92 15.79
C PHE A 307 -2.96 12.82 14.47
N TRP A 308 -2.38 13.96 14.03
CA TRP A 308 -1.47 13.98 12.90
C TRP A 308 -0.03 13.73 13.35
N CYS A 309 0.70 12.93 12.56
CA CYS A 309 2.12 12.68 12.76
C CYS A 309 2.90 13.02 11.49
N ILE A 310 3.98 13.77 11.61
CA ILE A 310 4.95 13.97 10.54
C ILE A 310 6.08 12.95 10.76
N LEU A 311 6.27 12.10 9.75
CA LEU A 311 7.32 11.09 9.69
C LEU A 311 8.68 11.72 9.31
N PRO A 312 9.82 11.02 9.50
CA PRO A 312 11.15 11.52 9.14
C PRO A 312 11.31 11.94 7.68
N ASN A 313 10.61 11.27 6.77
CA ASN A 313 10.59 11.60 5.33
C ASN A 313 9.69 12.81 4.99
N GLY A 314 9.11 13.48 6.00
CA GLY A 314 8.23 14.64 5.84
C GLY A 314 6.79 14.31 5.45
N GLN A 315 6.42 13.05 5.34
CA GLN A 315 5.05 12.64 5.09
C GLN A 315 4.16 12.87 6.31
N LEU A 316 2.93 13.34 6.06
CA LEU A 316 1.89 13.50 7.07
C LEU A 316 1.00 12.26 7.07
N VAL A 317 0.85 11.65 8.24
CA VAL A 317 0.01 10.46 8.46
C VAL A 317 -0.92 10.67 9.65
N LYS A 318 -2.05 9.96 9.64
CA LYS A 318 -2.99 9.94 10.74
C LYS A 318 -2.65 8.76 11.65
N CYS A 319 -2.52 9.02 12.94
CA CYS A 319 -2.22 8.03 13.97
C CYS A 319 -3.34 7.98 15.00
N GLN A 320 -3.45 6.85 15.68
CA GLN A 320 -4.42 6.64 16.75
C GLN A 320 -3.75 6.74 18.12
N TYR A 321 -4.38 7.44 19.07
CA TYR A 321 -3.90 7.50 20.44
C TYR A 321 -3.81 6.11 21.08
N PHE A 322 -4.73 5.21 20.77
CA PHE A 322 -4.69 3.83 21.27
C PHE A 322 -3.35 3.12 20.95
N VAL A 323 -2.80 3.33 19.76
CA VAL A 323 -1.52 2.74 19.34
C VAL A 323 -0.34 3.46 19.99
N PHE A 324 -0.42 4.78 20.15
CA PHE A 324 0.70 5.61 20.61
C PHE A 324 0.74 5.88 22.13
N ASN A 325 -0.37 5.75 22.81
CA ASN A 325 -0.43 5.97 24.27
C ASN A 325 0.62 5.17 25.05
N PRO A 326 0.93 3.89 24.70
CA PRO A 326 2.04 3.18 25.34
C PRO A 326 3.39 3.87 25.23
N LEU A 327 3.61 4.73 24.21
CA LEU A 327 4.84 5.50 24.03
C LEU A 327 4.79 6.86 24.74
N LEU A 328 3.60 7.45 24.86
CA LEU A 328 3.40 8.83 25.28
C LEU A 328 3.09 8.97 26.79
N LEU A 329 2.49 7.96 27.39
CA LEU A 329 2.04 8.00 28.79
C LEU A 329 3.12 7.45 29.74
N GLY A 330 4.27 8.14 29.82
CA GLY A 330 5.40 7.70 30.65
C GLY A 330 5.04 7.46 32.12
N HIS A 331 4.12 8.25 32.70
CA HIS A 331 3.68 8.11 34.09
C HIS A 331 3.02 6.77 34.41
N VAL A 332 2.48 6.07 33.41
CA VAL A 332 1.92 4.73 33.57
C VAL A 332 3.00 3.70 33.92
N TYR A 333 4.22 3.91 33.38
CA TYR A 333 5.37 3.04 33.63
C TYR A 333 6.29 3.57 34.72
N PHE A 334 6.29 4.89 34.93
CA PHE A 334 7.20 5.60 35.83
C PHE A 334 6.40 6.41 36.87
N PRO A 335 5.85 5.75 37.91
CA PRO A 335 4.97 6.42 38.90
C PRO A 335 5.65 7.56 39.67
N ALA A 336 6.99 7.59 39.68
CA ALA A 336 7.76 8.69 40.31
C ALA A 336 7.70 10.01 39.53
N MET A 337 7.08 10.04 38.31
CA MET A 337 6.85 11.27 37.57
C MET A 337 5.82 12.16 38.29
N ASP A 338 6.19 13.41 38.55
CA ASP A 338 5.29 14.41 39.11
C ASP A 338 4.46 15.07 37.98
N LEU A 339 3.17 14.73 37.93
CA LEU A 339 2.22 15.30 36.95
C LEU A 339 1.37 16.43 37.53
N LYS A 340 1.70 16.95 38.72
CA LYS A 340 0.93 18.07 39.29
C LYS A 340 0.98 19.23 38.29
N LYS A 341 -0.18 19.58 37.74
CA LYS A 341 -0.38 20.80 36.99
C LYS A 341 0.14 21.96 37.85
N ASN A 342 1.02 22.78 37.31
CA ASN A 342 1.17 24.12 37.81
C ASN A 342 -0.22 24.73 37.81
N GLN A 343 -0.86 24.83 38.98
CA GLN A 343 -2.00 25.71 39.14
C GLN A 343 -1.50 27.06 38.69
N ALA A 344 -2.00 27.52 37.54
CA ALA A 344 -1.73 28.85 37.06
C ALA A 344 -2.04 29.77 38.23
N THR A 345 -1.02 30.37 38.81
CA THR A 345 -1.15 31.54 39.63
C THR A 345 -1.94 32.56 38.86
N ASN A 346 -3.09 32.92 39.43
CA ASN A 346 -4.02 33.95 38.97
C ASN A 346 -3.33 35.21 38.38
#